data_25eff4a27cd46652f72a8182b4e8b422
#
_entry.id   25eff4a27cd46652f72a8182b4e8b422
#
_cell.length_a   1.000
_cell.length_b   1.000
_cell.length_c   1.000
_cell.angle_alpha   90.00
_cell.angle_beta   90.00
_cell.angle_gamma   90.00
#
_symmetry.space_group_name_H-M   'P 1'
#
loop_
_entity.id
_entity.type
_entity.pdbx_description
1 polymer ?
#
loop_
_entity_poly.entity_id
_entity_poly.type
_entity_poly.pdbx_seq_one_letter_code
_entity_poly.pdbx_strand_id
1 'polypeptide(L)'
;MEFITQINGALNAFIWGIPAMVCIIGVGLYLSLRTRFIQIRKFPYALRCTIGRMFKKKEASDGAITPFQAVCTALAATVGTGNIAGVAGAIAIGGPGAVFWMWISALLGMCTKFFEVTLAVLFRERNDRGELVGGPMYYIKNGLGKKWMILAYAYAFFGVCAVFGTGNATQVNTITAAIDAALLNFNVLPAEKVATCNLVIGIAICVIVGLILIGGIMRIGRGSEKLVPLMALLYVVLALGIIVLNIQSVPAVFAAIFEGAFTPSAVTGGIVGSFFLTMKKGVSRGIFSNEAGLGTGSIAHACADTRAPIKQGMFGIFEVFMDTIVICTMTALVILLSGISIPYGQAAGAELTSSGFTAVYGNWVSIFTAVAMCCFAFSTIIGWGLYGARCAEFLFGSKIILPFNVAYALIAIVGATVDLGLVWDVSDTFNGFMIVPNLIAVFLLAPTVFQMLREHFRPQN
;
A
#
# COMPACT_ATOMS: atom_id res chain seq x y z
N MET A 1 11.02 14.52 -24.51
CA MET A 1 11.27 13.84 -23.21
C MET A 1 11.43 14.86 -22.09
N GLU A 2 12.38 15.78 -22.13
CA GLU A 2 12.62 16.79 -21.07
C GLU A 2 11.37 17.60 -20.67
N PHE A 3 10.59 18.04 -21.65
CA PHE A 3 9.34 18.79 -21.40
C PHE A 3 8.32 17.97 -20.60
N ILE A 4 8.15 16.69 -20.92
CA ILE A 4 7.25 15.79 -20.18
C ILE A 4 7.77 15.58 -18.75
N THR A 5 9.08 15.38 -18.62
CA THR A 5 9.72 15.21 -17.29
C THR A 5 9.56 16.45 -16.42
N GLN A 6 9.73 17.65 -16.97
CA GLN A 6 9.57 18.91 -16.23
C GLN A 6 8.12 19.13 -15.78
N ILE A 7 7.14 18.93 -16.69
CA ILE A 7 5.72 19.06 -16.32
C ILE A 7 5.34 18.02 -15.27
N ASN A 8 5.73 16.77 -15.49
CA ASN A 8 5.43 15.71 -14.52
C ASN A 8 6.09 15.99 -13.16
N GLY A 9 7.33 16.46 -13.14
CA GLY A 9 8.01 16.84 -11.90
C GLY A 9 7.29 17.94 -11.13
N ALA A 10 6.80 18.98 -11.83
CA ALA A 10 6.00 20.03 -11.22
C ALA A 10 4.64 19.52 -10.67
N LEU A 11 3.94 18.68 -11.42
CA LEU A 11 2.68 18.07 -11.02
C LEU A 11 2.88 17.11 -9.83
N ASN A 12 3.92 16.28 -9.87
CA ASN A 12 4.26 15.36 -8.78
C ASN A 12 4.61 16.13 -7.49
N ALA A 13 5.44 17.18 -7.61
CA ALA A 13 5.78 18.03 -6.48
C ALA A 13 4.56 18.75 -5.87
N PHE A 14 3.57 19.11 -6.68
CA PHE A 14 2.32 19.70 -6.23
C PHE A 14 1.44 18.67 -5.54
N ILE A 15 1.18 17.53 -6.19
CA ILE A 15 0.22 16.53 -5.68
C ILE A 15 0.73 15.80 -4.44
N TRP A 16 2.05 15.54 -4.34
CA TRP A 16 2.70 14.99 -3.15
C TRP A 16 3.28 16.08 -2.25
N GLY A 17 2.96 17.33 -2.54
CA GLY A 17 3.37 18.50 -1.78
C GLY A 17 2.46 18.80 -0.58
N ILE A 18 2.65 20.00 -0.03
CA ILE A 18 1.87 20.50 1.11
C ILE A 18 0.35 20.43 0.91
N PRO A 19 -0.23 20.77 -0.27
CA PRO A 19 -1.67 20.76 -0.45
C PRO A 19 -2.29 19.37 -0.23
N ALA A 20 -1.72 18.33 -0.82
CA ALA A 20 -2.24 16.98 -0.65
C ALA A 20 -2.10 16.48 0.79
N MET A 21 -0.93 16.73 1.41
CA MET A 21 -0.73 16.38 2.81
C MET A 21 -1.72 17.06 3.74
N VAL A 22 -2.00 18.35 3.53
CA VAL A 22 -3.02 19.10 4.30
C VAL A 22 -4.40 18.50 4.09
N CYS A 23 -4.77 18.15 2.88
CA CYS A 23 -6.04 17.49 2.59
C CYS A 23 -6.15 16.13 3.28
N ILE A 24 -5.14 15.27 3.15
CA ILE A 24 -5.18 13.91 3.71
C ILE A 24 -5.18 13.95 5.24
N ILE A 25 -4.26 14.69 5.84
CA ILE A 25 -4.17 14.86 7.29
C ILE A 25 -5.41 15.58 7.81
N GLY A 26 -5.86 16.65 7.12
CA GLY A 26 -7.02 17.44 7.51
C GLY A 26 -8.31 16.63 7.50
N VAL A 27 -8.57 15.88 6.43
CA VAL A 27 -9.73 14.98 6.36
C VAL A 27 -9.62 13.88 7.40
N GLY A 28 -8.47 13.20 7.51
CA GLY A 28 -8.25 12.15 8.51
C GLY A 28 -8.44 12.65 9.94
N LEU A 29 -7.95 13.85 10.25
CA LEU A 29 -8.11 14.50 11.55
C LEU A 29 -9.59 14.86 11.80
N TYR A 30 -10.26 15.49 10.83
CA TYR A 30 -11.69 15.80 10.92
C TYR A 30 -12.52 14.54 11.21
N LEU A 31 -12.31 13.47 10.47
CA LEU A 31 -13.02 12.20 10.66
C LEU A 31 -12.71 11.60 12.05
N SER A 32 -11.44 11.62 12.46
CA SER A 32 -10.99 11.12 13.77
C SER A 32 -11.63 11.88 14.93
N LEU A 33 -11.65 13.21 14.88
CA LEU A 33 -12.27 14.06 15.89
C LEU A 33 -13.78 13.83 15.96
N ARG A 34 -14.46 13.82 14.82
CA ARG A 34 -15.92 13.61 14.75
C ARG A 34 -16.34 12.23 15.23
N THR A 35 -15.51 11.22 15.09
CA THR A 35 -15.74 9.86 15.60
C THR A 35 -15.15 9.62 16.99
N ARG A 36 -14.56 10.65 17.61
CA ARG A 36 -13.84 10.54 18.89
C ARG A 36 -12.76 9.45 18.84
N PHE A 37 -11.93 9.50 17.79
CA PHE A 37 -10.84 8.55 17.55
C PHE A 37 -11.30 7.09 17.57
N ILE A 38 -12.25 6.76 16.70
CA ILE A 38 -12.82 5.40 16.61
C ILE A 38 -11.73 4.34 16.41
N GLN A 39 -10.68 4.65 15.66
CA GLN A 39 -9.56 3.77 15.37
C GLN A 39 -8.77 3.38 16.64
N ILE A 40 -8.79 4.19 17.69
CA ILE A 40 -8.19 3.87 18.99
C ILE A 40 -9.24 3.21 19.89
N ARG A 41 -10.35 3.89 20.08
CA ARG A 41 -11.39 3.49 21.04
C ARG A 41 -12.07 2.17 20.72
N LYS A 42 -12.21 1.85 19.43
CA LYS A 42 -12.82 0.60 18.95
C LYS A 42 -11.79 -0.36 18.32
N PHE A 43 -10.50 -0.13 18.56
CA PHE A 43 -9.45 -1.00 18.06
C PHE A 43 -9.59 -2.47 18.50
N PRO A 44 -9.90 -2.78 19.78
CA PRO A 44 -10.15 -4.16 20.19
C PRO A 44 -11.33 -4.81 19.45
N TYR A 45 -12.35 -4.01 19.09
CA TYR A 45 -13.46 -4.49 18.30
C TYR A 45 -13.04 -4.76 16.84
N ALA A 46 -12.18 -3.88 16.25
CA ALA A 46 -11.61 -4.10 14.92
C ALA A 46 -10.79 -5.41 14.87
N LEU A 47 -9.95 -5.66 15.87
CA LEU A 47 -9.19 -6.91 15.98
C LEU A 47 -10.11 -8.14 16.08
N ARG A 48 -11.18 -8.08 16.87
CA ARG A 48 -12.17 -9.18 16.96
C ARG A 48 -12.88 -9.42 15.62
N CYS A 49 -13.24 -8.34 14.92
CA CYS A 49 -13.88 -8.45 13.60
C CYS A 49 -12.97 -9.12 12.58
N THR A 50 -11.65 -8.88 12.63
CA THR A 50 -10.69 -9.37 11.66
C THR A 50 -10.13 -10.73 12.06
N ILE A 51 -9.37 -10.79 13.16
CA ILE A 51 -8.69 -12.00 13.62
C ILE A 51 -9.71 -13.10 13.99
N GLY A 52 -10.82 -12.74 14.63
CA GLY A 52 -11.88 -13.69 14.98
C GLY A 52 -12.57 -14.35 13.77
N ARG A 53 -12.36 -13.82 12.56
CA ARG A 53 -12.87 -14.41 11.30
C ARG A 53 -11.82 -15.20 10.51
N MET A 54 -10.53 -15.02 10.78
CA MET A 54 -9.44 -15.80 10.17
C MET A 54 -9.66 -17.32 10.33
N PHE A 55 -10.21 -17.73 11.49
CA PHE A 55 -10.37 -19.13 11.84
C PHE A 55 -11.78 -19.67 11.53
N LYS A 56 -12.68 -18.85 10.99
CA LYS A 56 -14.03 -19.27 10.62
C LYS A 56 -14.07 -19.58 9.12
N LYS A 57 -14.07 -20.86 8.78
CA LYS A 57 -14.36 -21.31 7.42
C LYS A 57 -15.80 -20.90 7.06
N LYS A 58 -15.94 -19.94 6.18
CA LYS A 58 -17.21 -19.57 5.56
C LYS A 58 -16.97 -19.47 4.07
N GLU A 59 -17.78 -20.18 3.29
CA GLU A 59 -17.78 -20.01 1.85
C GLU A 59 -18.47 -18.69 1.50
N ALA A 60 -17.92 -17.97 0.54
CA ALA A 60 -18.53 -16.78 0.00
C ALA A 60 -19.57 -17.16 -1.06
N SER A 61 -20.58 -16.31 -1.24
CA SER A 61 -21.55 -16.46 -2.34
C SER A 61 -20.86 -16.24 -3.70
N ASP A 62 -21.47 -16.76 -4.76
CA ASP A 62 -20.95 -16.60 -6.12
C ASP A 62 -20.75 -15.11 -6.49
N GLY A 63 -19.61 -14.83 -7.12
CA GLY A 63 -19.21 -13.48 -7.48
C GLY A 63 -18.72 -12.59 -6.33
N ALA A 64 -18.46 -13.18 -5.15
CA ALA A 64 -17.95 -12.49 -3.97
C ALA A 64 -16.77 -13.26 -3.35
N ILE A 65 -16.07 -12.63 -2.41
CA ILE A 65 -15.01 -13.21 -1.59
C ILE A 65 -15.35 -13.06 -0.10
N THR A 66 -14.74 -13.87 0.76
CA THR A 66 -14.96 -13.69 2.20
C THR A 66 -14.42 -12.36 2.70
N PRO A 67 -14.94 -11.79 3.81
CA PRO A 67 -14.40 -10.57 4.40
C PRO A 67 -12.91 -10.67 4.73
N PHE A 68 -12.42 -11.85 5.08
CA PHE A 68 -11.00 -12.07 5.34
C PHE A 68 -10.17 -12.10 4.04
N GLN A 69 -10.67 -12.76 2.98
CA GLN A 69 -10.05 -12.70 1.66
C GLN A 69 -9.99 -11.26 1.12
N ALA A 70 -11.01 -10.45 1.38
CA ALA A 70 -11.02 -9.05 0.96
C ALA A 70 -9.93 -8.23 1.63
N VAL A 71 -9.73 -8.36 2.96
CA VAL A 71 -8.63 -7.66 3.63
C VAL A 71 -7.27 -8.21 3.22
N CYS A 72 -7.13 -9.52 3.01
CA CYS A 72 -5.88 -10.08 2.49
C CYS A 72 -5.58 -9.57 1.07
N THR A 73 -6.60 -9.38 0.24
CA THR A 73 -6.43 -8.80 -1.10
C THR A 73 -6.04 -7.32 -1.03
N ALA A 74 -6.62 -6.56 -0.11
CA ALA A 74 -6.23 -5.18 0.13
C ALA A 74 -4.79 -5.10 0.69
N LEU A 75 -4.45 -5.92 1.69
CA LEU A 75 -3.09 -6.04 2.21
C LEU A 75 -2.09 -6.53 1.16
N ALA A 76 -2.50 -7.38 0.21
CA ALA A 76 -1.64 -7.79 -0.90
C ALA A 76 -1.20 -6.60 -1.75
N ALA A 77 -2.07 -5.62 -1.94
CA ALA A 77 -1.76 -4.41 -2.69
C ALA A 77 -0.91 -3.42 -1.89
N THR A 78 -1.22 -3.25 -0.59
CA THR A 78 -0.56 -2.25 0.28
C THR A 78 0.76 -2.73 0.85
N VAL A 79 0.84 -3.99 1.32
CA VAL A 79 2.08 -4.58 1.85
C VAL A 79 2.99 -5.00 0.70
N GLY A 80 3.82 -4.09 0.26
CA GLY A 80 4.66 -4.23 -0.92
C GLY A 80 6.04 -3.58 -0.75
N THR A 81 6.59 -3.12 -1.86
CA THR A 81 7.89 -2.44 -1.87
C THR A 81 7.90 -1.15 -1.03
N GLY A 82 6.74 -0.52 -0.84
CA GLY A 82 6.57 0.67 0.00
C GLY A 82 6.99 0.44 1.46
N ASN A 83 6.68 -0.72 2.00
CA ASN A 83 7.01 -1.08 3.39
C ASN A 83 8.51 -1.34 3.61
N ILE A 84 9.26 -1.61 2.57
CA ILE A 84 10.69 -1.92 2.62
C ILE A 84 11.50 -0.74 2.06
N ALA A 85 11.41 -0.50 0.77
CA ALA A 85 12.13 0.58 0.10
C ALA A 85 11.61 1.97 0.48
N GLY A 86 10.30 2.13 0.66
CA GLY A 86 9.69 3.40 1.06
C GLY A 86 10.12 3.86 2.45
N VAL A 87 10.19 2.93 3.41
CA VAL A 87 10.68 3.21 4.78
C VAL A 87 12.15 3.56 4.77
N ALA A 88 12.97 2.80 4.04
CA ALA A 88 14.40 3.07 3.88
C ALA A 88 14.64 4.48 3.30
N GLY A 89 13.91 4.83 2.23
CA GLY A 89 13.98 6.17 1.62
C GLY A 89 13.48 7.29 2.55
N ALA A 90 12.46 7.02 3.38
CA ALA A 90 12.00 7.99 4.38
C ALA A 90 13.09 8.28 5.42
N ILE A 91 13.73 7.24 5.94
CA ILE A 91 14.82 7.35 6.93
C ILE A 91 16.05 8.03 6.32
N ALA A 92 16.47 7.64 5.12
CA ALA A 92 17.65 8.19 4.46
C ALA A 92 17.51 9.69 4.18
N ILE A 93 16.34 10.15 3.70
CA ILE A 93 16.13 11.58 3.36
C ILE A 93 15.60 12.39 4.55
N GLY A 94 14.70 11.80 5.34
CA GLY A 94 14.01 12.50 6.43
C GLY A 94 14.60 12.26 7.83
N GLY A 95 15.60 11.38 7.94
CA GLY A 95 16.13 10.93 9.23
C GLY A 95 15.21 9.96 9.96
N PRO A 96 15.63 9.44 11.13
CA PRO A 96 14.84 8.51 11.96
C PRO A 96 13.46 9.06 12.33
N GLY A 97 13.34 10.37 12.51
CA GLY A 97 12.08 11.05 12.84
C GLY A 97 10.98 10.93 11.79
N ALA A 98 11.32 10.59 10.55
CA ALA A 98 10.33 10.31 9.52
C ALA A 98 9.40 9.15 9.91
N VAL A 99 9.89 8.17 10.69
CA VAL A 99 9.10 7.04 11.19
C VAL A 99 7.97 7.51 12.11
N PHE A 100 8.22 8.47 12.99
CA PHE A 100 7.18 9.08 13.83
C PHE A 100 6.06 9.68 12.97
N TRP A 101 6.39 10.41 11.93
CA TRP A 101 5.40 11.02 11.04
C TRP A 101 4.66 9.98 10.18
N MET A 102 5.28 8.84 9.87
CA MET A 102 4.59 7.68 9.31
C MET A 102 3.52 7.16 10.27
N TRP A 103 3.83 7.03 11.58
CA TRP A 103 2.84 6.61 12.59
C TRP A 103 1.67 7.57 12.72
N ILE A 104 1.95 8.89 12.70
CA ILE A 104 0.89 9.91 12.75
C ILE A 104 -0.02 9.81 11.52
N SER A 105 0.56 9.69 10.32
CA SER A 105 -0.23 9.51 9.10
C SER A 105 -1.05 8.23 9.11
N ALA A 106 -0.49 7.12 9.61
CA ALA A 106 -1.20 5.86 9.75
C ALA A 106 -2.34 5.94 10.76
N LEU A 107 -2.12 6.58 11.91
CA LEU A 107 -3.16 6.76 12.92
C LEU A 107 -4.39 7.48 12.36
N LEU A 108 -4.17 8.56 11.59
CA LEU A 108 -5.25 9.29 10.93
C LEU A 108 -5.79 8.49 9.73
N GLY A 109 -4.91 7.84 8.99
CA GLY A 109 -5.22 6.98 7.87
C GLY A 109 -6.13 5.79 8.22
N MET A 110 -5.99 5.20 9.42
CA MET A 110 -6.91 4.17 9.91
C MET A 110 -8.37 4.64 9.90
N CYS A 111 -8.62 5.89 10.30
CA CYS A 111 -9.97 6.44 10.29
C CYS A 111 -10.45 6.69 8.86
N THR A 112 -9.59 7.27 8.01
CA THR A 112 -9.92 7.50 6.60
C THR A 112 -10.24 6.19 5.88
N LYS A 113 -9.40 5.17 6.03
CA LYS A 113 -9.61 3.84 5.45
C LYS A 113 -10.89 3.18 5.96
N PHE A 114 -11.23 3.36 7.24
CA PHE A 114 -12.51 2.90 7.80
C PHE A 114 -13.70 3.49 7.03
N PHE A 115 -13.66 4.81 6.72
CA PHE A 115 -14.72 5.46 5.95
C PHE A 115 -14.74 4.97 4.50
N GLU A 116 -13.61 4.89 3.84
CA GLU A 116 -13.48 4.39 2.46
C GLU A 116 -14.09 2.99 2.32
N VAL A 117 -13.71 2.07 3.20
CA VAL A 117 -14.21 0.69 3.18
C VAL A 117 -15.70 0.62 3.51
N THR A 118 -16.16 1.40 4.50
CA THR A 118 -17.60 1.45 4.85
C THR A 118 -18.42 1.96 3.67
N LEU A 119 -18.01 3.04 3.02
CA LEU A 119 -18.68 3.62 1.86
C LEU A 119 -18.66 2.67 0.66
N ALA A 120 -17.54 1.99 0.43
CA ALA A 120 -17.41 1.05 -0.68
C ALA A 120 -18.36 -0.14 -0.55
N VAL A 121 -18.56 -0.67 0.65
CA VAL A 121 -19.53 -1.73 0.90
C VAL A 121 -20.97 -1.24 0.86
N LEU A 122 -21.22 -0.02 1.32
CA LEU A 122 -22.56 0.59 1.33
C LEU A 122 -23.09 0.87 -0.08
N PHE A 123 -22.24 1.43 -0.95
CA PHE A 123 -22.62 1.91 -2.29
C PHE A 123 -22.16 1.01 -3.44
N ARG A 124 -21.78 -0.23 -3.16
CA ARG A 124 -21.39 -1.21 -4.18
C ARG A 124 -22.57 -1.68 -5.02
N GLU A 125 -22.26 -2.24 -6.17
CA GLU A 125 -23.22 -2.81 -7.13
C GLU A 125 -22.86 -4.27 -7.47
N ARG A 126 -23.69 -4.91 -8.26
CA ARG A 126 -23.33 -6.14 -8.99
C ARG A 126 -23.16 -5.79 -10.46
N ASN A 127 -22.08 -6.24 -11.06
CA ASN A 127 -21.84 -6.08 -12.48
C ASN A 127 -22.62 -7.10 -13.32
N ASP A 128 -22.51 -7.00 -14.64
CA ASP A 128 -23.18 -7.91 -15.58
C ASP A 128 -22.74 -9.39 -15.45
N ARG A 129 -21.64 -9.64 -14.74
CA ARG A 129 -21.13 -11.00 -14.43
C ARG A 129 -21.60 -11.51 -13.07
N GLY A 130 -22.43 -10.75 -12.38
CA GLY A 130 -22.91 -11.06 -11.03
C GLY A 130 -21.90 -10.83 -9.92
N GLU A 131 -20.71 -10.29 -10.21
CA GLU A 131 -19.67 -9.99 -9.22
C GLU A 131 -19.98 -8.70 -8.46
N LEU A 132 -19.61 -8.65 -7.17
CA LEU A 132 -19.66 -7.43 -6.38
C LEU A 132 -18.55 -6.46 -6.81
N VAL A 133 -18.94 -5.22 -7.13
CA VAL A 133 -18.05 -4.15 -7.57
C VAL A 133 -18.31 -2.87 -6.78
N GLY A 134 -17.28 -2.17 -6.41
CA GLY A 134 -17.38 -0.95 -5.60
C GLY A 134 -16.03 -0.21 -5.55
N GLY A 135 -15.95 0.75 -4.65
CA GLY A 135 -14.79 1.63 -4.51
C GLY A 135 -15.16 3.08 -4.77
N PRO A 136 -14.17 4.00 -4.87
CA PRO A 136 -14.42 5.42 -4.99
C PRO A 136 -15.37 5.82 -6.13
N MET A 137 -15.17 5.27 -7.33
CA MET A 137 -16.03 5.54 -8.48
C MET A 137 -17.50 5.18 -8.21
N TYR A 138 -17.76 4.12 -7.46
CA TYR A 138 -19.12 3.67 -7.16
C TYR A 138 -19.77 4.47 -6.03
N TYR A 139 -19.05 4.79 -4.94
CA TYR A 139 -19.68 5.64 -3.92
C TYR A 139 -19.79 7.11 -4.33
N ILE A 140 -18.96 7.59 -5.29
CA ILE A 140 -19.21 8.88 -5.94
C ILE A 140 -20.49 8.81 -6.78
N LYS A 141 -20.62 7.80 -7.63
CA LYS A 141 -21.79 7.58 -8.49
C LYS A 141 -23.08 7.45 -7.69
N ASN A 142 -23.11 6.56 -6.71
CA ASN A 142 -24.32 6.16 -5.99
C ASN A 142 -24.60 7.01 -4.74
N GLY A 143 -23.55 7.54 -4.11
CA GLY A 143 -23.69 8.37 -2.91
C GLY A 143 -23.85 9.85 -3.18
N LEU A 144 -23.10 10.40 -4.14
CA LEU A 144 -23.16 11.83 -4.49
C LEU A 144 -24.05 12.12 -5.69
N GLY A 145 -24.28 11.12 -6.55
CA GLY A 145 -25.20 11.22 -7.69
C GLY A 145 -24.61 11.87 -8.94
N LYS A 146 -25.48 12.09 -9.94
CA LYS A 146 -25.08 12.44 -11.32
C LYS A 146 -24.19 13.68 -11.45
N LYS A 147 -24.37 14.69 -10.59
CA LYS A 147 -23.57 15.93 -10.64
C LYS A 147 -22.08 15.71 -10.38
N TRP A 148 -21.72 14.61 -9.70
CA TRP A 148 -20.36 14.30 -9.30
C TRP A 148 -19.70 13.22 -10.17
N MET A 149 -20.39 12.76 -11.24
CA MET A 149 -19.87 11.68 -12.10
C MET A 149 -18.50 11.99 -12.71
N ILE A 150 -18.18 13.26 -12.94
CA ILE A 150 -16.87 13.66 -13.46
C ILE A 150 -15.74 13.23 -12.52
N LEU A 151 -15.96 13.30 -11.20
CA LEU A 151 -14.97 12.81 -10.21
C LEU A 151 -14.86 11.30 -10.24
N ALA A 152 -15.95 10.56 -10.48
CA ALA A 152 -15.92 9.10 -10.60
C ALA A 152 -15.10 8.66 -11.83
N TYR A 153 -15.32 9.32 -12.97
CA TYR A 153 -14.55 9.08 -14.19
C TYR A 153 -13.09 9.48 -14.04
N ALA A 154 -12.81 10.63 -13.41
CA ALA A 154 -11.44 11.07 -13.14
C ALA A 154 -10.69 10.07 -12.24
N TYR A 155 -11.31 9.60 -11.16
CA TYR A 155 -10.74 8.58 -10.30
C TYR A 155 -10.41 7.30 -11.06
N ALA A 156 -11.37 6.79 -11.83
CA ALA A 156 -11.18 5.56 -12.59
C ALA A 156 -10.11 5.71 -13.68
N PHE A 157 -10.04 6.86 -14.35
CA PHE A 157 -9.02 7.17 -15.35
C PHE A 157 -7.62 7.20 -14.72
N PHE A 158 -7.45 7.95 -13.62
CA PHE A 158 -6.17 8.01 -12.92
C PHE A 158 -5.75 6.62 -12.39
N GLY A 159 -6.73 5.83 -11.90
CA GLY A 159 -6.50 4.47 -11.47
C GLY A 159 -5.97 3.58 -12.59
N VAL A 160 -6.57 3.62 -13.79
CA VAL A 160 -6.07 2.87 -14.96
C VAL A 160 -4.66 3.30 -15.34
N CYS A 161 -4.34 4.60 -15.28
CA CYS A 161 -2.98 5.08 -15.61
C CYS A 161 -1.95 4.68 -14.55
N ALA A 162 -2.30 4.74 -13.26
CA ALA A 162 -1.39 4.45 -12.16
C ALA A 162 -1.02 2.97 -12.06
N VAL A 163 -1.94 2.05 -12.36
CA VAL A 163 -1.72 0.61 -12.10
C VAL A 163 -0.63 0.00 -12.98
N PHE A 164 -0.41 0.49 -14.18
CA PHE A 164 0.61 -0.03 -15.10
C PHE A 164 2.03 0.23 -14.59
N GLY A 165 2.28 1.39 -13.99
CA GLY A 165 3.58 1.73 -13.42
C GLY A 165 3.66 1.30 -11.95
N THR A 166 2.99 2.02 -11.03
CA THR A 166 3.08 1.80 -9.58
C THR A 166 2.66 0.39 -9.17
N GLY A 167 1.60 -0.14 -9.78
CA GLY A 167 1.05 -1.45 -9.46
C GLY A 167 1.76 -2.64 -10.11
N ASN A 168 2.49 -2.43 -11.21
CA ASN A 168 3.10 -3.53 -11.98
C ASN A 168 4.58 -3.30 -12.29
N ALA A 169 4.90 -2.43 -13.26
CA ALA A 169 6.25 -2.33 -13.80
C ALA A 169 7.32 -2.08 -12.73
N THR A 170 7.04 -1.20 -11.76
CA THR A 170 7.96 -0.90 -10.66
C THR A 170 8.11 -2.07 -9.68
N GLN A 171 7.05 -2.85 -9.48
CA GLN A 171 7.09 -4.04 -8.63
C GLN A 171 7.94 -5.14 -9.29
N VAL A 172 7.75 -5.36 -10.60
CA VAL A 172 8.55 -6.34 -11.34
C VAL A 172 10.02 -5.93 -11.38
N ASN A 173 10.32 -4.65 -11.59
CA ASN A 173 11.68 -4.12 -11.53
C ASN A 173 12.33 -4.38 -10.15
N THR A 174 11.56 -4.21 -9.08
CA THR A 174 12.05 -4.54 -7.73
C THR A 174 12.30 -6.03 -7.55
N ILE A 175 11.46 -6.90 -8.12
CA ILE A 175 11.67 -8.37 -8.10
C ILE A 175 12.97 -8.71 -8.81
N THR A 176 13.16 -8.21 -10.03
CA THR A 176 14.38 -8.50 -10.80
C THR A 176 15.61 -7.98 -10.09
N ALA A 177 15.60 -6.75 -9.58
CA ALA A 177 16.72 -6.19 -8.83
C ALA A 177 17.06 -7.01 -7.55
N ALA A 178 16.06 -7.52 -6.84
CA ALA A 178 16.27 -8.33 -5.65
C ALA A 178 16.87 -9.72 -5.99
N ILE A 179 16.39 -10.34 -7.08
CA ILE A 179 16.94 -11.62 -7.56
C ILE A 179 18.35 -11.43 -8.09
N ASP A 180 18.60 -10.39 -8.88
CA ASP A 180 19.93 -10.08 -9.40
C ASP A 180 20.94 -9.87 -8.28
N ALA A 181 20.59 -9.07 -7.28
CA ALA A 181 21.43 -8.82 -6.13
C ALA A 181 21.79 -10.13 -5.39
N ALA A 182 20.83 -11.04 -5.22
CA ALA A 182 21.07 -12.34 -4.59
C ALA A 182 21.97 -13.23 -5.46
N LEU A 183 21.68 -13.36 -6.75
CA LEU A 183 22.44 -14.23 -7.66
C LEU A 183 23.88 -13.74 -7.87
N LEU A 184 24.08 -12.41 -7.97
CA LEU A 184 25.41 -11.81 -8.08
C LEU A 184 26.21 -11.98 -6.78
N ASN A 185 25.58 -11.80 -5.63
CA ASN A 185 26.22 -11.93 -4.32
C ASN A 185 26.78 -13.35 -4.08
N PHE A 186 26.11 -14.36 -4.62
CA PHE A 186 26.56 -15.75 -4.54
C PHE A 186 27.39 -16.21 -5.75
N ASN A 187 27.74 -15.32 -6.70
CA ASN A 187 28.46 -15.61 -7.93
C ASN A 187 27.79 -16.72 -8.80
N VAL A 188 26.46 -16.83 -8.75
CA VAL A 188 25.70 -17.82 -9.52
C VAL A 188 25.44 -17.31 -10.95
N LEU A 189 25.25 -15.98 -11.11
CA LEU A 189 24.92 -15.35 -12.38
C LEU A 189 26.06 -14.42 -12.82
N PRO A 190 26.67 -14.64 -14.01
CA PRO A 190 27.58 -13.67 -14.60
C PRO A 190 26.84 -12.37 -14.96
N ALA A 191 27.48 -11.21 -14.77
CA ALA A 191 26.90 -9.90 -15.05
C ALA A 191 26.36 -9.75 -16.47
N GLU A 192 27.02 -10.40 -17.44
CA GLU A 192 26.62 -10.40 -18.86
C GLU A 192 25.26 -11.07 -19.12
N LYS A 193 24.81 -11.95 -18.24
CA LYS A 193 23.56 -12.71 -18.37
C LYS A 193 22.38 -12.11 -17.58
N VAL A 194 22.61 -11.04 -16.83
CA VAL A 194 21.56 -10.38 -16.02
C VAL A 194 20.36 -9.98 -16.87
N ALA A 195 20.58 -9.32 -18.00
CA ALA A 195 19.49 -8.89 -18.90
C ALA A 195 18.63 -10.07 -19.41
N THR A 196 19.28 -11.20 -19.74
CA THR A 196 18.57 -12.41 -20.19
C THR A 196 17.79 -13.04 -19.03
N CYS A 197 18.36 -13.07 -17.83
CA CYS A 197 17.70 -13.56 -16.64
C CYS A 197 16.43 -12.72 -16.34
N ASN A 198 16.54 -11.40 -16.38
CA ASN A 198 15.45 -10.48 -16.14
C ASN A 198 14.31 -10.64 -17.17
N LEU A 199 14.63 -10.86 -18.45
CA LEU A 199 13.62 -11.18 -19.45
C LEU A 199 12.88 -12.48 -19.11
N VAL A 200 13.58 -13.54 -18.70
CA VAL A 200 12.96 -14.81 -18.31
C VAL A 200 12.07 -14.62 -17.08
N ILE A 201 12.52 -13.88 -16.08
CA ILE A 201 11.72 -13.54 -14.90
C ILE A 201 10.47 -12.75 -15.30
N GLY A 202 10.61 -11.74 -16.17
CA GLY A 202 9.48 -10.94 -16.66
C GLY A 202 8.43 -11.78 -17.38
N ILE A 203 8.86 -12.71 -18.23
CA ILE A 203 7.95 -13.65 -18.92
C ILE A 203 7.26 -14.58 -17.91
N ALA A 204 8.00 -15.12 -16.95
CA ALA A 204 7.41 -15.98 -15.91
C ALA A 204 6.36 -15.24 -15.09
N ILE A 205 6.64 -14.01 -14.65
CA ILE A 205 5.69 -13.16 -13.92
C ILE A 205 4.48 -12.85 -14.81
N CYS A 206 4.69 -12.48 -16.07
CA CYS A 206 3.61 -12.20 -17.01
C CYS A 206 2.63 -13.38 -17.11
N VAL A 207 3.15 -14.60 -17.29
CA VAL A 207 2.31 -15.82 -17.39
C VAL A 207 1.56 -16.07 -16.08
N ILE A 208 2.24 -16.02 -14.94
CA ILE A 208 1.63 -16.31 -13.63
C ILE A 208 0.56 -15.25 -13.30
N VAL A 209 0.87 -13.96 -13.46
CA VAL A 209 -0.08 -12.86 -13.23
C VAL A 209 -1.27 -12.98 -14.16
N GLY A 210 -1.04 -13.24 -15.45
CA GLY A 210 -2.11 -13.45 -16.43
C GLY A 210 -3.06 -14.57 -16.02
N LEU A 211 -2.52 -15.74 -15.63
CA LEU A 211 -3.31 -16.88 -15.18
C LEU A 211 -4.13 -16.58 -13.90
N ILE A 212 -3.58 -15.79 -12.98
CA ILE A 212 -4.28 -15.42 -11.74
C ILE A 212 -5.40 -14.43 -12.05
N LEU A 213 -5.12 -13.35 -12.80
CA LEU A 213 -6.10 -12.30 -13.10
C LEU A 213 -7.25 -12.80 -13.98
N ILE A 214 -6.99 -13.67 -14.95
CA ILE A 214 -8.03 -14.30 -15.78
C ILE A 214 -8.97 -15.16 -14.92
N GLY A 215 -8.47 -15.74 -13.82
CA GLY A 215 -9.28 -16.47 -12.85
C GLY A 215 -10.20 -15.61 -11.98
N GLY A 216 -10.15 -14.28 -12.12
CA GLY A 216 -11.03 -13.31 -11.47
C GLY A 216 -10.84 -13.18 -9.97
N ILE A 217 -11.78 -12.46 -9.34
CA ILE A 217 -11.70 -12.06 -7.93
C ILE A 217 -11.57 -13.27 -6.96
N MET A 218 -12.20 -14.38 -7.26
CA MET A 218 -12.16 -15.57 -6.39
C MET A 218 -10.76 -16.20 -6.35
N ARG A 219 -10.04 -16.23 -7.48
CA ARG A 219 -8.66 -16.76 -7.53
C ARG A 219 -7.69 -15.78 -6.85
N ILE A 220 -7.86 -14.49 -7.08
CA ILE A 220 -7.09 -13.43 -6.41
C ILE A 220 -7.26 -13.55 -4.89
N GLY A 221 -8.50 -13.62 -4.38
CA GLY A 221 -8.80 -13.73 -2.96
C GLY A 221 -8.19 -14.96 -2.30
N ARG A 222 -8.29 -16.14 -2.95
CA ARG A 222 -7.68 -17.39 -2.45
C ARG A 222 -6.15 -17.35 -2.42
N GLY A 223 -5.54 -16.70 -3.42
CA GLY A 223 -4.09 -16.51 -3.47
C GLY A 223 -3.60 -15.58 -2.36
N SER A 224 -4.24 -14.42 -2.23
CA SER A 224 -3.91 -13.41 -1.23
C SER A 224 -4.10 -13.90 0.21
N GLU A 225 -5.15 -14.67 0.48
CA GLU A 225 -5.43 -15.26 1.80
C GLU A 225 -4.31 -16.15 2.32
N LYS A 226 -3.58 -16.83 1.42
CA LYS A 226 -2.46 -17.71 1.78
C LYS A 226 -1.14 -16.96 1.79
N LEU A 227 -0.89 -16.14 0.76
CA LEU A 227 0.39 -15.48 0.56
C LEU A 227 0.63 -14.39 1.61
N VAL A 228 -0.35 -13.51 1.85
CA VAL A 228 -0.17 -12.33 2.68
C VAL A 228 0.15 -12.65 4.14
N PRO A 229 -0.62 -13.52 4.84
CA PRO A 229 -0.27 -13.86 6.21
C PRO A 229 1.09 -14.54 6.34
N LEU A 230 1.43 -15.42 5.37
CA LEU A 230 2.71 -16.13 5.38
C LEU A 230 3.89 -15.17 5.20
N MET A 231 3.84 -14.30 4.17
CA MET A 231 4.94 -13.36 3.92
C MET A 231 5.11 -12.36 5.07
N ALA A 232 3.99 -11.83 5.61
CA ALA A 232 4.02 -10.91 6.73
C ALA A 232 4.61 -11.57 7.99
N LEU A 233 4.19 -12.81 8.29
CA LEU A 233 4.69 -13.57 9.44
C LEU A 233 6.20 -13.81 9.33
N LEU A 234 6.68 -14.30 8.18
CA LEU A 234 8.09 -14.55 7.95
C LEU A 234 8.93 -13.28 8.11
N TYR A 235 8.47 -12.17 7.52
CA TYR A 235 9.15 -10.89 7.63
C TYR A 235 9.21 -10.38 9.06
N VAL A 236 8.09 -10.40 9.77
CA VAL A 236 7.99 -9.96 11.16
C VAL A 236 8.85 -10.82 12.09
N VAL A 237 8.87 -12.14 11.91
CA VAL A 237 9.69 -13.06 12.74
C VAL A 237 11.18 -12.73 12.60
N LEU A 238 11.67 -12.50 11.38
CA LEU A 238 13.09 -12.16 11.19
C LEU A 238 13.42 -10.75 11.69
N ALA A 239 12.52 -9.77 11.50
CA ALA A 239 12.71 -8.45 12.05
C ALA A 239 12.72 -8.47 13.60
N LEU A 240 11.82 -9.25 14.22
CA LEU A 240 11.81 -9.47 15.68
C LEU A 240 13.12 -10.09 16.17
N GLY A 241 13.72 -11.00 15.41
CA GLY A 241 15.05 -11.55 15.74
C GLY A 241 16.12 -10.47 15.87
N ILE A 242 16.16 -9.49 14.94
CA ILE A 242 17.09 -8.34 15.04
C ILE A 242 16.81 -7.51 16.28
N ILE A 243 15.52 -7.25 16.57
CA ILE A 243 15.12 -6.49 17.76
C ILE A 243 15.56 -7.18 19.04
N VAL A 244 15.36 -8.48 19.14
CA VAL A 244 15.77 -9.28 20.31
C VAL A 244 17.28 -9.30 20.47
N LEU A 245 18.03 -9.50 19.39
CA LEU A 245 19.49 -9.50 19.41
C LEU A 245 20.08 -8.13 19.79
N ASN A 246 19.37 -7.04 19.50
CA ASN A 246 19.80 -5.67 19.80
C ASN A 246 18.89 -4.97 20.83
N ILE A 247 18.28 -5.73 21.74
CA ILE A 247 17.27 -5.23 22.68
C ILE A 247 17.75 -4.04 23.53
N GLN A 248 19.04 -4.00 23.86
CA GLN A 248 19.64 -2.91 24.65
C GLN A 248 19.65 -1.57 23.89
N SER A 249 19.71 -1.60 22.56
CA SER A 249 19.72 -0.41 21.71
C SER A 249 18.31 0.10 21.37
N VAL A 250 17.26 -0.69 21.62
CA VAL A 250 15.88 -0.33 21.30
C VAL A 250 15.44 1.00 21.93
N PRO A 251 15.69 1.28 23.23
CA PRO A 251 15.31 2.55 23.83
C PRO A 251 15.98 3.75 23.16
N ALA A 252 17.27 3.61 22.79
CA ALA A 252 18.01 4.67 22.10
C ALA A 252 17.47 4.93 20.69
N VAL A 253 17.07 3.88 19.96
CA VAL A 253 16.45 4.01 18.64
C VAL A 253 15.10 4.71 18.73
N PHE A 254 14.25 4.36 19.70
CA PHE A 254 12.99 5.08 19.92
C PHE A 254 13.23 6.54 20.31
N ALA A 255 14.19 6.82 21.16
CA ALA A 255 14.58 8.21 21.49
C ALA A 255 15.01 8.97 20.24
N ALA A 256 15.83 8.38 19.36
CA ALA A 256 16.23 8.98 18.09
C ALA A 256 15.05 9.22 17.13
N ILE A 257 14.04 8.34 17.12
CA ILE A 257 12.81 8.54 16.33
C ILE A 257 12.02 9.75 16.86
N PHE A 258 11.80 9.84 18.18
CA PHE A 258 11.04 10.93 18.78
C PHE A 258 11.78 12.26 18.73
N GLU A 259 13.07 12.29 19.05
CA GLU A 259 13.89 13.48 18.95
C GLU A 259 14.04 13.95 17.50
N GLY A 260 14.36 13.03 16.59
CA GLY A 260 14.50 13.31 15.17
C GLY A 260 13.21 13.77 14.50
N ALA A 261 12.04 13.50 15.08
CA ALA A 261 10.77 13.96 14.55
C ALA A 261 10.62 15.48 14.61
N PHE A 262 11.23 16.12 15.61
CA PHE A 262 11.12 17.56 15.85
C PHE A 262 12.44 18.29 15.65
N THR A 263 13.57 17.63 15.91
CA THR A 263 14.93 18.14 15.76
C THR A 263 15.81 17.19 14.94
N PRO A 264 15.51 17.00 13.64
CA PRO A 264 16.21 16.01 12.82
C PRO A 264 17.72 16.24 12.72
N SER A 265 18.17 17.48 12.76
CA SER A 265 19.59 17.87 12.75
C SER A 265 20.37 17.31 13.93
N ALA A 266 19.77 17.20 15.11
CA ALA A 266 20.42 16.67 16.30
C ALA A 266 20.77 15.17 16.16
N VAL A 267 19.93 14.42 15.44
CA VAL A 267 20.08 12.96 15.29
C VAL A 267 20.87 12.57 14.03
N THR A 268 20.89 13.44 13.02
CA THR A 268 21.56 13.17 11.73
C THR A 268 22.89 13.89 11.54
N GLY A 269 23.44 14.48 12.62
CA GLY A 269 24.68 15.27 12.53
C GLY A 269 24.56 16.52 11.66
N GLY A 270 23.36 17.09 11.57
CA GLY A 270 23.09 18.30 10.78
C GLY A 270 22.76 18.08 9.31
N ILE A 271 22.86 16.85 8.80
CA ILE A 271 22.60 16.55 7.38
C ILE A 271 21.13 16.77 7.04
N VAL A 272 20.20 16.31 7.88
CA VAL A 272 18.77 16.58 7.72
C VAL A 272 18.41 17.78 8.59
N GLY A 273 18.43 18.97 8.00
CA GLY A 273 18.25 20.23 8.72
C GLY A 273 16.81 20.69 8.90
N SER A 274 15.85 20.10 8.17
CA SER A 274 14.47 20.62 8.10
C SER A 274 13.45 19.69 8.74
N PHE A 275 12.80 20.15 9.80
CA PHE A 275 11.60 19.54 10.38
C PHE A 275 10.52 19.25 9.32
N PHE A 276 10.24 20.21 8.44
CA PHE A 276 9.24 20.05 7.40
C PHE A 276 9.61 18.96 6.40
N LEU A 277 10.90 18.79 6.08
CA LEU A 277 11.36 17.71 5.22
C LEU A 277 11.11 16.34 5.86
N THR A 278 11.46 16.18 7.14
CA THR A 278 11.23 14.97 7.91
C THR A 278 9.75 14.62 7.97
N MET A 279 8.91 15.59 8.31
CA MET A 279 7.45 15.42 8.35
C MET A 279 6.90 15.07 6.97
N LYS A 280 7.28 15.81 5.93
CA LYS A 280 6.83 15.55 4.54
C LYS A 280 7.19 14.14 4.10
N LYS A 281 8.43 13.71 4.32
CA LYS A 281 8.89 12.38 3.90
C LYS A 281 8.21 11.26 4.69
N GLY A 282 8.05 11.43 6.01
CA GLY A 282 7.33 10.45 6.83
C GLY A 282 5.86 10.31 6.43
N VAL A 283 5.13 11.43 6.34
CA VAL A 283 3.71 11.41 5.95
C VAL A 283 3.52 10.85 4.54
N SER A 284 4.26 11.34 3.55
CA SER A 284 4.14 10.88 2.16
C SER A 284 4.41 9.39 2.02
N ARG A 285 5.47 8.87 2.65
CA ARG A 285 5.80 7.44 2.58
C ARG A 285 4.86 6.57 3.40
N GLY A 286 4.30 7.08 4.50
CA GLY A 286 3.24 6.41 5.24
C GLY A 286 1.98 6.22 4.39
N ILE A 287 1.52 7.28 3.72
CA ILE A 287 0.35 7.26 2.83
C ILE A 287 0.61 6.36 1.61
N PHE A 288 1.78 6.45 1.01
CA PHE A 288 2.18 5.60 -0.12
C PHE A 288 2.13 4.12 0.25
N SER A 289 2.51 3.75 1.49
CA SER A 289 2.47 2.38 1.97
C SER A 289 1.05 1.89 2.21
N ASN A 290 0.27 2.60 3.04
CA ASN A 290 -1.05 2.12 3.50
C ASN A 290 -2.23 2.51 2.59
N GLU A 291 -1.99 3.34 1.58
CA GLU A 291 -2.98 3.81 0.60
C GLU A 291 -4.24 4.48 1.23
N ALA A 292 -4.17 4.93 2.48
CA ALA A 292 -5.28 5.64 3.11
C ALA A 292 -5.43 7.05 2.53
N GLY A 293 -6.61 7.36 2.02
CA GLY A 293 -6.87 8.58 1.26
C GLY A 293 -6.80 8.38 -0.25
N LEU A 294 -6.22 7.29 -0.74
CA LEU A 294 -6.26 6.89 -2.15
C LEU A 294 -7.57 6.18 -2.54
N GLY A 295 -8.20 5.50 -1.59
CA GLY A 295 -9.43 4.75 -1.81
C GLY A 295 -9.26 3.39 -2.48
N THR A 296 -8.07 3.02 -2.92
CA THR A 296 -7.76 1.81 -3.70
C THR A 296 -8.13 0.53 -2.97
N GLY A 297 -7.70 0.36 -1.71
CA GLY A 297 -8.02 -0.81 -0.89
C GLY A 297 -9.53 -1.04 -0.72
N SER A 298 -10.34 0.03 -0.77
CA SER A 298 -11.79 -0.07 -0.67
C SER A 298 -12.42 -0.86 -1.83
N ILE A 299 -11.75 -0.93 -2.99
CA ILE A 299 -12.19 -1.71 -4.16
C ILE A 299 -12.20 -3.21 -3.82
N ALA A 300 -11.14 -3.72 -3.17
CA ALA A 300 -11.09 -5.11 -2.72
C ALA A 300 -12.14 -5.40 -1.65
N HIS A 301 -12.29 -4.49 -0.68
CA HIS A 301 -13.27 -4.64 0.39
C HIS A 301 -14.73 -4.62 -0.10
N ALA A 302 -15.03 -3.91 -1.20
CA ALA A 302 -16.35 -3.91 -1.81
C ALA A 302 -16.79 -5.31 -2.28
N CYS A 303 -15.83 -6.16 -2.67
CA CYS A 303 -16.07 -7.52 -3.12
C CYS A 303 -16.40 -8.50 -1.96
N ALA A 304 -16.31 -8.07 -0.69
CA ALA A 304 -16.56 -8.93 0.47
C ALA A 304 -18.03 -9.35 0.60
N ASP A 305 -18.28 -10.63 0.83
CA ASP A 305 -19.61 -11.17 1.13
C ASP A 305 -20.06 -10.77 2.54
N THR A 306 -20.54 -9.56 2.69
CA THR A 306 -21.03 -9.00 3.95
C THR A 306 -22.19 -8.04 3.73
N ARG A 307 -23.14 -8.02 4.65
CA ARG A 307 -24.23 -7.02 4.70
C ARG A 307 -24.00 -5.95 5.77
N ALA A 308 -22.80 -5.91 6.37
CA ALA A 308 -22.49 -5.03 7.48
C ALA A 308 -21.33 -4.08 7.13
N PRO A 309 -21.58 -2.92 6.49
CA PRO A 309 -20.55 -2.00 6.05
C PRO A 309 -19.62 -1.55 7.20
N ILE A 310 -20.16 -1.21 8.36
CA ILE A 310 -19.37 -0.81 9.55
C ILE A 310 -18.41 -1.92 9.99
N LYS A 311 -18.87 -3.19 10.00
CA LYS A 311 -17.98 -4.30 10.36
C LYS A 311 -16.86 -4.49 9.33
N GLN A 312 -17.14 -4.27 8.05
CA GLN A 312 -16.09 -4.31 7.02
C GLN A 312 -15.16 -3.10 7.13
N GLY A 313 -15.67 -1.92 7.46
CA GLY A 313 -14.85 -0.75 7.76
C GLY A 313 -13.81 -1.01 8.85
N MET A 314 -14.13 -1.82 9.87
CA MET A 314 -13.17 -2.19 10.93
C MET A 314 -11.96 -2.97 10.38
N PHE A 315 -12.12 -3.71 9.28
CA PHE A 315 -10.98 -4.35 8.60
C PHE A 315 -10.04 -3.31 7.98
N GLY A 316 -10.54 -2.15 7.53
CA GLY A 316 -9.70 -1.06 7.05
C GLY A 316 -8.81 -0.46 8.14
N ILE A 317 -9.30 -0.38 9.39
CA ILE A 317 -8.46 0.00 10.55
C ILE A 317 -7.33 -1.02 10.75
N PHE A 318 -7.64 -2.30 10.71
CA PHE A 318 -6.66 -3.38 10.85
C PHE A 318 -5.65 -3.39 9.71
N GLU A 319 -6.07 -3.14 8.48
CA GLU A 319 -5.23 -3.08 7.29
C GLU A 319 -4.11 -2.04 7.47
N VAL A 320 -4.45 -0.78 7.76
CA VAL A 320 -3.47 0.30 7.95
C VAL A 320 -2.59 0.04 9.18
N PHE A 321 -3.14 -0.53 10.25
CA PHE A 321 -2.36 -0.92 11.42
C PHE A 321 -1.30 -1.96 11.05
N MET A 322 -1.67 -3.03 10.36
CA MET A 322 -0.71 -4.08 9.96
C MET A 322 0.33 -3.55 8.99
N ASP A 323 -0.09 -2.78 8.01
CA ASP A 323 0.82 -2.22 7.00
C ASP A 323 1.87 -1.29 7.61
N THR A 324 1.42 -0.23 8.27
CA THR A 324 2.34 0.85 8.67
C THR A 324 2.81 0.71 10.11
N ILE A 325 1.91 0.47 11.08
CA ILE A 325 2.32 0.39 12.48
C ILE A 325 3.13 -0.87 12.74
N VAL A 326 2.80 -2.00 12.10
CA VAL A 326 3.56 -3.23 12.29
C VAL A 326 4.71 -3.31 11.28
N ILE A 327 4.43 -3.49 9.99
CA ILE A 327 5.45 -3.87 9.00
C ILE A 327 6.45 -2.73 8.74
N CYS A 328 5.99 -1.49 8.52
CA CYS A 328 6.93 -0.37 8.34
C CYS A 328 7.77 -0.11 9.59
N THR A 329 7.21 -0.29 10.79
CA THR A 329 7.99 -0.17 12.04
C THR A 329 9.04 -1.27 12.14
N MET A 330 8.72 -2.51 11.78
CA MET A 330 9.71 -3.60 11.74
C MET A 330 10.87 -3.25 10.80
N THR A 331 10.58 -2.76 9.60
CA THR A 331 11.61 -2.30 8.65
C THR A 331 12.47 -1.17 9.23
N ALA A 332 11.83 -0.17 9.84
CA ALA A 332 12.56 0.94 10.46
C ALA A 332 13.50 0.46 11.57
N LEU A 333 13.02 -0.46 12.43
CA LEU A 333 13.82 -1.02 13.51
C LEU A 333 14.96 -1.89 12.97
N VAL A 334 14.75 -2.65 11.90
CA VAL A 334 15.83 -3.39 11.22
C VAL A 334 16.95 -2.45 10.79
N ILE A 335 16.61 -1.35 10.11
CA ILE A 335 17.60 -0.37 9.62
C ILE A 335 18.32 0.31 10.79
N LEU A 336 17.56 0.79 11.78
CA LEU A 336 18.12 1.62 12.87
C LEU A 336 18.87 0.82 13.95
N LEU A 337 18.54 -0.48 14.13
CA LEU A 337 19.20 -1.35 15.11
C LEU A 337 20.40 -2.11 14.55
N SER A 338 20.52 -2.22 13.22
CA SER A 338 21.57 -3.03 12.58
C SER A 338 22.97 -2.44 12.66
N GLY A 339 23.11 -1.18 13.05
CA GLY A 339 24.42 -0.50 13.13
C GLY A 339 25.04 -0.14 11.79
N ILE A 340 24.32 -0.28 10.67
CA ILE A 340 24.79 0.12 9.35
C ILE A 340 24.90 1.65 9.23
N SER A 341 25.80 2.12 8.37
CA SER A 341 25.87 3.52 8.00
C SER A 341 24.67 3.88 7.12
N ILE A 342 23.88 4.85 7.55
CA ILE A 342 22.71 5.33 6.80
C ILE A 342 23.17 6.53 5.95
N PRO A 343 22.96 6.52 4.63
CA PRO A 343 23.35 7.59 3.72
C PRO A 343 22.37 8.78 3.83
N TYR A 344 22.41 9.50 4.95
CA TYR A 344 21.52 10.65 5.15
C TYR A 344 21.67 11.70 4.05
N GLY A 345 20.54 12.26 3.60
CA GLY A 345 20.47 13.22 2.51
C GLY A 345 20.54 12.62 1.10
N GLN A 346 20.73 11.30 0.97
CA GLN A 346 20.77 10.61 -0.30
C GLN A 346 19.57 9.68 -0.45
N ALA A 347 19.18 9.41 -1.70
CA ALA A 347 18.11 8.44 -1.95
C ALA A 347 18.60 7.03 -1.62
N ALA A 348 17.77 6.28 -0.89
CA ALA A 348 18.00 4.88 -0.59
C ALA A 348 16.70 4.09 -0.81
N GLY A 349 16.85 2.83 -1.14
CA GLY A 349 15.76 1.90 -1.43
C GLY A 349 15.85 0.62 -0.61
N ALA A 350 15.41 -0.48 -1.19
CA ALA A 350 15.35 -1.79 -0.54
C ALA A 350 16.73 -2.33 -0.14
N GLU A 351 17.79 -1.89 -0.83
CA GLU A 351 19.19 -2.25 -0.55
C GLU A 351 19.62 -1.87 0.88
N LEU A 352 19.12 -0.72 1.39
CA LEU A 352 19.41 -0.30 2.76
C LEU A 352 18.80 -1.26 3.79
N THR A 353 17.57 -1.70 3.57
CA THR A 353 16.91 -2.70 4.42
C THR A 353 17.58 -4.05 4.34
N SER A 354 17.95 -4.50 3.13
CA SER A 354 18.70 -5.74 2.92
C SER A 354 20.06 -5.72 3.62
N SER A 355 20.77 -4.59 3.54
CA SER A 355 22.04 -4.39 4.26
C SER A 355 21.84 -4.47 5.78
N GLY A 356 20.73 -3.95 6.31
CA GLY A 356 20.39 -4.07 7.72
C GLY A 356 20.21 -5.53 8.17
N PHE A 357 19.50 -6.33 7.41
CA PHE A 357 19.38 -7.76 7.68
C PHE A 357 20.74 -8.49 7.58
N THR A 358 21.50 -8.20 6.52
CA THR A 358 22.80 -8.84 6.26
C THR A 358 23.84 -8.51 7.34
N ALA A 359 23.84 -7.30 7.86
CA ALA A 359 24.76 -6.89 8.93
C ALA A 359 24.58 -7.71 10.22
N VAL A 360 23.34 -8.13 10.51
CA VAL A 360 23.04 -8.89 11.74
C VAL A 360 23.10 -10.41 11.53
N TYR A 361 22.56 -10.90 10.41
CA TYR A 361 22.43 -12.34 10.17
C TYR A 361 23.51 -12.93 9.25
N GLY A 362 24.31 -12.07 8.58
CA GLY A 362 25.29 -12.50 7.58
C GLY A 362 24.69 -12.69 6.19
N ASN A 363 25.54 -13.04 5.21
CA ASN A 363 25.18 -13.03 3.78
C ASN A 363 24.06 -14.00 3.39
N TRP A 364 23.84 -15.10 4.15
CA TRP A 364 22.80 -16.07 3.83
C TRP A 364 21.40 -15.46 3.82
N VAL A 365 21.17 -14.42 4.63
CA VAL A 365 19.86 -13.77 4.74
C VAL A 365 19.48 -12.99 3.47
N SER A 366 20.44 -12.71 2.58
CA SER A 366 20.16 -12.05 1.30
C SER A 366 19.21 -12.87 0.41
N ILE A 367 19.25 -14.21 0.50
CA ILE A 367 18.27 -15.08 -0.17
C ILE A 367 16.88 -14.83 0.40
N PHE A 368 16.77 -14.76 1.73
CA PHE A 368 15.49 -14.50 2.38
C PHE A 368 14.93 -13.12 2.03
N THR A 369 15.76 -12.07 2.06
CA THR A 369 15.32 -10.71 1.70
C THR A 369 14.88 -10.65 0.24
N ALA A 370 15.55 -11.34 -0.68
CA ALA A 370 15.14 -11.46 -2.07
C ALA A 370 13.77 -12.17 -2.18
N VAL A 371 13.57 -13.29 -1.49
CA VAL A 371 12.29 -14.01 -1.48
C VAL A 371 11.17 -13.15 -0.88
N ALA A 372 11.44 -12.44 0.22
CA ALA A 372 10.47 -11.54 0.84
C ALA A 372 10.08 -10.41 -0.12
N MET A 373 11.06 -9.78 -0.79
CA MET A 373 10.80 -8.74 -1.79
C MET A 373 9.97 -9.27 -2.95
N CYS A 374 10.29 -10.48 -3.45
CA CYS A 374 9.51 -11.14 -4.50
C CYS A 374 8.06 -11.37 -4.05
N CYS A 375 7.84 -11.88 -2.84
CA CYS A 375 6.49 -12.11 -2.32
C CYS A 375 5.70 -10.80 -2.18
N PHE A 376 6.32 -9.76 -1.60
CA PHE A 376 5.68 -8.47 -1.39
C PHE A 376 5.36 -7.77 -2.71
N ALA A 377 6.32 -7.68 -3.62
CA ALA A 377 6.09 -7.07 -4.92
C ALA A 377 5.08 -7.85 -5.76
N PHE A 378 5.16 -9.19 -5.76
CA PHE A 378 4.23 -10.05 -6.50
C PHE A 378 2.79 -9.95 -5.97
N SER A 379 2.61 -9.89 -4.63
CA SER A 379 1.28 -9.68 -4.05
C SER A 379 0.70 -8.34 -4.46
N THR A 380 1.53 -7.28 -4.51
CA THR A 380 1.13 -5.95 -4.96
C THR A 380 0.69 -5.96 -6.43
N ILE A 381 1.40 -6.65 -7.32
CA ILE A 381 0.99 -6.79 -8.73
C ILE A 381 -0.42 -7.37 -8.84
N ILE A 382 -0.72 -8.41 -8.06
CA ILE A 382 -2.03 -9.07 -8.11
C ILE A 382 -3.13 -8.15 -7.55
N GLY A 383 -2.88 -7.48 -6.43
CA GLY A 383 -3.84 -6.57 -5.79
C GLY A 383 -4.17 -5.36 -6.68
N TRP A 384 -3.14 -4.72 -7.22
CA TRP A 384 -3.31 -3.58 -8.12
C TRP A 384 -3.90 -3.98 -9.48
N GLY A 385 -3.64 -5.20 -9.96
CA GLY A 385 -4.30 -5.75 -11.14
C GLY A 385 -5.83 -5.78 -10.98
N LEU A 386 -6.33 -6.15 -9.81
CA LEU A 386 -7.75 -6.06 -9.48
C LEU A 386 -8.24 -4.60 -9.52
N TYR A 387 -7.51 -3.67 -8.89
CA TYR A 387 -7.92 -2.27 -8.84
C TYR A 387 -8.02 -1.66 -10.23
N GLY A 388 -7.03 -1.89 -11.08
CA GLY A 388 -7.02 -1.42 -12.45
C GLY A 388 -8.15 -2.03 -13.29
N ALA A 389 -8.37 -3.34 -13.17
CA ALA A 389 -9.47 -4.02 -13.88
C ALA A 389 -10.84 -3.42 -13.49
N ARG A 390 -11.07 -3.10 -12.20
CA ARG A 390 -12.31 -2.47 -11.72
C ARG A 390 -12.44 -1.01 -12.17
N CYS A 391 -11.35 -0.25 -12.23
CA CYS A 391 -11.34 1.10 -12.80
C CYS A 391 -11.63 1.07 -14.32
N ALA A 392 -11.00 0.17 -15.05
CA ALA A 392 -11.24 -0.01 -16.49
C ALA A 392 -12.68 -0.48 -16.77
N GLU A 393 -13.21 -1.40 -15.96
CA GLU A 393 -14.60 -1.85 -16.04
C GLU A 393 -15.59 -0.71 -15.85
N PHE A 394 -15.35 0.18 -14.89
CA PHE A 394 -16.19 1.34 -14.66
C PHE A 394 -16.24 2.28 -15.86
N LEU A 395 -15.11 2.46 -16.57
CA LEU A 395 -15.00 3.34 -17.75
C LEU A 395 -15.60 2.73 -19.01
N PHE A 396 -15.35 1.42 -19.24
CA PHE A 396 -15.57 0.79 -20.55
C PHE A 396 -16.51 -0.43 -20.49
N GLY A 397 -17.03 -0.76 -19.32
CA GLY A 397 -17.88 -1.94 -19.10
C GLY A 397 -17.11 -3.25 -18.94
N SER A 398 -17.81 -4.34 -18.59
CA SER A 398 -17.21 -5.61 -18.19
C SER A 398 -16.43 -6.35 -19.29
N LYS A 399 -16.63 -5.98 -20.56
CA LYS A 399 -15.92 -6.59 -21.70
C LYS A 399 -14.43 -6.24 -21.74
N ILE A 400 -14.05 -5.11 -21.14
CA ILE A 400 -12.66 -4.63 -21.11
C ILE A 400 -11.77 -5.44 -20.16
N ILE A 401 -12.32 -6.19 -19.22
CA ILE A 401 -11.55 -6.86 -18.16
C ILE A 401 -10.51 -7.81 -18.75
N LEU A 402 -10.89 -8.63 -19.74
CA LEU A 402 -9.94 -9.59 -20.32
C LEU A 402 -8.81 -8.89 -21.10
N PRO A 403 -9.06 -7.98 -22.06
CA PRO A 403 -7.98 -7.27 -22.75
C PRO A 403 -7.15 -6.41 -21.78
N PHE A 404 -7.75 -5.81 -20.76
CA PHE A 404 -7.02 -5.09 -19.72
C PHE A 404 -6.07 -6.03 -18.97
N ASN A 405 -6.54 -7.18 -18.48
CA ASN A 405 -5.71 -8.13 -17.75
C ASN A 405 -4.55 -8.66 -18.58
N VAL A 406 -4.75 -8.87 -19.90
CA VAL A 406 -3.68 -9.27 -20.82
C VAL A 406 -2.65 -8.14 -20.97
N ALA A 407 -3.10 -6.91 -21.24
CA ALA A 407 -2.22 -5.76 -21.33
C ALA A 407 -1.44 -5.52 -20.03
N TYR A 408 -2.12 -5.62 -18.89
CA TYR A 408 -1.51 -5.50 -17.58
C TYR A 408 -0.44 -6.57 -17.33
N ALA A 409 -0.71 -7.82 -17.67
CA ALA A 409 0.27 -8.90 -17.53
C ALA A 409 1.51 -8.70 -18.43
N LEU A 410 1.32 -8.22 -19.66
CA LEU A 410 2.43 -7.94 -20.59
C LEU A 410 3.37 -6.83 -20.09
N ILE A 411 2.88 -5.87 -19.32
CA ILE A 411 3.71 -4.82 -18.71
C ILE A 411 4.78 -5.40 -17.75
N ALA A 412 4.57 -6.59 -17.21
CA ALA A 412 5.59 -7.26 -16.40
C ALA A 412 6.91 -7.48 -17.16
N ILE A 413 6.84 -7.76 -18.48
CA ILE A 413 8.02 -7.93 -19.31
C ILE A 413 8.75 -6.58 -19.47
N VAL A 414 8.00 -5.49 -19.65
CA VAL A 414 8.57 -4.14 -19.73
C VAL A 414 9.23 -3.75 -18.41
N GLY A 415 8.55 -4.02 -17.27
CA GLY A 415 9.08 -3.76 -15.94
C GLY A 415 10.36 -4.50 -15.60
N ALA A 416 10.54 -5.70 -16.21
CA ALA A 416 11.74 -6.51 -16.02
C ALA A 416 12.93 -6.05 -16.88
N THR A 417 12.70 -5.36 -18.01
CA THR A 417 13.73 -5.16 -19.04
C THR A 417 14.09 -3.72 -19.33
N VAL A 418 13.26 -2.76 -18.89
CA VAL A 418 13.40 -1.33 -19.19
C VAL A 418 13.72 -0.52 -17.93
N ASP A 419 14.57 0.49 -18.07
CA ASP A 419 14.75 1.50 -17.02
C ASP A 419 13.47 2.34 -16.88
N LEU A 420 12.91 2.35 -15.68
CA LEU A 420 11.57 2.85 -15.41
C LEU A 420 11.51 4.30 -14.91
N GLY A 421 12.63 5.05 -14.87
CA GLY A 421 12.69 6.35 -14.22
C GLY A 421 11.48 7.27 -14.50
N LEU A 422 11.24 7.60 -15.78
CA LEU A 422 10.09 8.44 -16.15
C LEU A 422 8.74 7.74 -15.96
N VAL A 423 8.66 6.44 -16.23
CA VAL A 423 7.42 5.65 -16.05
C VAL A 423 6.99 5.62 -14.59
N TRP A 424 7.97 5.48 -13.69
CA TRP A 424 7.75 5.58 -12.26
C TRP A 424 7.15 6.94 -11.88
N ASP A 425 7.82 8.03 -12.27
CA ASP A 425 7.41 9.37 -11.89
C ASP A 425 6.02 9.74 -12.40
N VAL A 426 5.71 9.37 -13.64
CA VAL A 426 4.39 9.61 -14.25
C VAL A 426 3.30 8.80 -13.53
N SER A 427 3.57 7.52 -13.27
CA SER A 427 2.62 6.64 -12.58
C SER A 427 2.36 7.09 -11.14
N ASP A 428 3.39 7.53 -10.41
CA ASP A 428 3.27 8.08 -9.06
C ASP A 428 2.45 9.38 -9.05
N THR A 429 2.58 10.21 -10.08
CA THR A 429 1.75 11.41 -10.24
C THR A 429 0.28 11.06 -10.43
N PHE A 430 -0.06 10.08 -11.28
CA PHE A 430 -1.45 9.62 -11.44
C PHE A 430 -1.99 8.98 -10.17
N ASN A 431 -1.17 8.22 -9.46
CA ASN A 431 -1.52 7.66 -8.15
C ASN A 431 -1.89 8.78 -7.16
N GLY A 432 -1.10 9.84 -7.11
CA GLY A 432 -1.40 11.02 -6.30
C GLY A 432 -2.72 11.72 -6.68
N PHE A 433 -3.03 11.83 -7.97
CA PHE A 433 -4.28 12.44 -8.43
C PHE A 433 -5.53 11.68 -8.00
N MET A 434 -5.47 10.38 -7.71
CA MET A 434 -6.60 9.61 -7.17
C MET A 434 -7.07 10.13 -5.80
N ILE A 435 -6.19 10.77 -5.04
CA ILE A 435 -6.48 11.31 -3.70
C ILE A 435 -7.61 12.34 -3.75
N VAL A 436 -7.57 13.23 -4.73
CA VAL A 436 -8.50 14.39 -4.80
C VAL A 436 -9.96 13.95 -4.91
N PRO A 437 -10.37 13.19 -5.93
CA PRO A 437 -11.76 12.75 -6.05
C PRO A 437 -12.19 11.86 -4.88
N ASN A 438 -11.28 11.03 -4.35
CA ASN A 438 -11.57 10.16 -3.22
C ASN A 438 -11.86 10.96 -1.95
N LEU A 439 -10.96 11.86 -1.54
CA LEU A 439 -11.14 12.62 -0.30
C LEU A 439 -12.34 13.56 -0.35
N ILE A 440 -12.64 14.16 -1.51
CA ILE A 440 -13.86 14.95 -1.68
C ILE A 440 -15.09 14.08 -1.40
N ALA A 441 -15.14 12.89 -1.97
CA ALA A 441 -16.27 11.98 -1.77
C ALA A 441 -16.38 11.49 -0.34
N VAL A 442 -15.27 11.09 0.29
CA VAL A 442 -15.25 10.66 1.69
C VAL A 442 -15.71 11.77 2.62
N PHE A 443 -15.27 13.01 2.40
CA PHE A 443 -15.68 14.16 3.20
C PHE A 443 -17.18 14.47 3.06
N LEU A 444 -17.69 14.50 1.84
CA LEU A 444 -19.10 14.78 1.57
C LEU A 444 -20.03 13.67 2.04
N LEU A 445 -19.60 12.40 2.00
CA LEU A 445 -20.38 11.24 2.46
C LEU A 445 -20.15 10.91 3.94
N ALA A 446 -19.26 11.60 4.63
CA ALA A 446 -18.98 11.37 6.04
C ALA A 446 -20.23 11.40 6.95
N PRO A 447 -21.21 12.31 6.78
CA PRO A 447 -22.43 12.32 7.58
C PRO A 447 -23.21 11.00 7.57
N THR A 448 -23.25 10.32 6.41
CA THR A 448 -23.90 8.99 6.27
C THR A 448 -23.21 7.97 7.16
N VAL A 449 -21.88 7.94 7.15
CA VAL A 449 -21.11 7.00 8.00
C VAL A 449 -21.26 7.36 9.48
N PHE A 450 -21.29 8.65 9.85
CA PHE A 450 -21.55 9.06 11.24
C PHE A 450 -22.90 8.57 11.75
N GLN A 451 -23.95 8.66 10.92
CA GLN A 451 -25.26 8.13 11.27
C GLN A 451 -25.21 6.61 11.48
N MET A 452 -24.66 5.86 10.54
CA MET A 452 -24.50 4.40 10.62
C MET A 452 -23.72 3.98 11.87
N LEU A 453 -22.66 4.74 12.25
CA LEU A 453 -21.89 4.46 13.45
C LEU A 453 -22.73 4.62 14.73
N ARG A 454 -23.56 5.66 14.81
CA ARG A 454 -24.46 5.87 15.95
C ARG A 454 -25.46 4.74 16.07
N GLU A 455 -26.05 4.29 14.97
CA GLU A 455 -27.00 3.19 14.94
C GLU A 455 -26.32 1.85 15.33
N HIS A 456 -25.13 1.58 14.78
CA HIS A 456 -24.39 0.33 15.01
C HIS A 456 -23.95 0.13 16.47
N PHE A 457 -23.57 1.22 17.15
CA PHE A 457 -23.09 1.19 18.55
C PHE A 457 -24.13 1.69 19.54
N ARG A 458 -25.36 1.89 19.12
CA ARG A 458 -26.48 2.22 20.02
C ARG A 458 -26.72 1.02 20.95
N PRO A 459 -26.83 1.21 22.28
CA PRO A 459 -27.25 0.15 23.16
C PRO A 459 -28.60 -0.42 22.69
N GLN A 460 -28.69 -1.71 22.51
CA GLN A 460 -29.99 -2.38 22.35
C GLN A 460 -30.62 -2.37 23.74
N ASN A 461 -31.67 -1.53 23.94
CA ASN A 461 -32.49 -1.56 25.14
C ASN A 461 -33.25 -2.88 25.21
#